data_8ff11f8ee46fac9a5e3b234e51fd180a
#
_entry.id   8ff11f8ee46fac9a5e3b234e51fd180a
#
_cell.length_a   1.000
_cell.length_b   1.000
_cell.length_c   1.000
_cell.angle_alpha   90.00
_cell.angle_beta   90.00
_cell.angle_gamma   90.00
#
_symmetry.space_group_name_H-M   'P 1'
#
loop_
_entity.id
_entity.type
_entity.pdbx_description
1 polymer ?
#
loop_
_entity_poly.entity_id
_entity_poly.type
_entity_poly.pdbx_seq_one_letter_code
_entity_poly.pdbx_strand_id
1 'polypeptide(L)'
;MDRRSVTVPVLTSAGAVVPQTRTVFWTRFGAVVVAKGRGLQWDDKQAFALGDSERNNTRLIDQWLRIGTATSSSDLLAGLKEVHGLPWVNTVAADRSGTILMADESIVPAVTVSPENHCILRGAAGGGPLVMDGSHSACDWTTAPPLSTDLMPAVLRKDYVFNSNDPAWAFNKNGRMANVPPIVGMMGKPLRPRSRMSILAVEDRLKADHHSALTPDDAASVVLDDRNYAATLVQPALAALCHGAEQRTIDQDGACDALKKWDSRDTPQSEGAVLFREFWQKARNIPDLSSVAFTPNDLADTPGTLAVSNPSVRQALLDALGAATQKLQSLHFPLSVPLAAVQYRETPRGKVAVPG
;
A
#
# COMPACT_ATOMS: atom_id res chain seq x y z
N MET A 1 3.37 30.98 15.71
CA MET A 1 4.04 29.66 15.65
C MET A 1 4.64 29.38 17.01
N ASP A 2 4.16 28.33 17.68
CA ASP A 2 4.67 27.95 19.00
C ASP A 2 5.95 27.12 18.87
N ARG A 3 6.81 27.26 19.87
CA ARG A 3 8.06 26.50 19.98
C ARG A 3 7.95 25.54 21.15
N ARG A 4 8.29 24.27 20.92
CA ARG A 4 8.34 23.27 22.01
C ARG A 4 9.69 22.56 21.96
N SER A 5 10.36 22.44 23.09
CA SER A 5 11.57 21.62 23.21
C SER A 5 11.18 20.19 23.59
N VAL A 6 11.66 19.23 22.81
CA VAL A 6 11.48 17.80 23.07
C VAL A 6 12.86 17.19 23.25
N THR A 7 13.08 16.51 24.37
CA THR A 7 14.32 15.79 24.67
C THR A 7 14.04 14.29 24.59
N VAL A 8 14.80 13.59 23.78
CA VAL A 8 14.70 12.15 23.64
C VAL A 8 16.05 11.49 23.89
N PRO A 9 16.10 10.32 24.55
CA PRO A 9 17.31 9.52 24.67
C PRO A 9 17.66 8.90 23.32
N VAL A 10 18.86 9.14 22.82
CA VAL A 10 19.35 8.65 21.53
C VAL A 10 20.55 7.76 21.74
N LEU A 11 20.47 6.53 21.21
CA LEU A 11 21.60 5.60 21.17
C LEU A 11 22.58 6.06 20.10
N THR A 12 23.82 6.32 20.51
CA THR A 12 24.92 6.71 19.60
C THR A 12 25.56 5.49 18.96
N SER A 13 26.33 5.70 17.90
CA SER A 13 27.12 4.64 17.26
C SER A 13 28.16 4.01 18.19
N ALA A 14 28.54 4.69 19.26
CA ALA A 14 29.44 4.19 20.30
C ALA A 14 28.71 3.39 21.41
N GLY A 15 27.41 3.16 21.28
CA GLY A 15 26.61 2.39 22.24
C GLY A 15 26.18 3.16 23.49
N ALA A 16 26.49 4.45 23.58
CA ALA A 16 26.06 5.30 24.69
C ALA A 16 24.68 5.91 24.42
N VAL A 17 23.82 5.98 25.45
CA VAL A 17 22.54 6.69 25.38
C VAL A 17 22.75 8.13 25.85
N VAL A 18 22.51 9.09 24.96
CA VAL A 18 22.66 10.52 25.27
C VAL A 18 21.36 11.26 25.01
N PRO A 19 20.98 12.25 25.85
CA PRO A 19 19.79 13.05 25.60
C PRO A 19 20.05 13.99 24.42
N GLN A 20 19.14 14.00 23.45
CA GLN A 20 19.14 14.99 22.37
C GLN A 20 17.90 15.85 22.45
N THR A 21 18.08 17.17 22.52
CA THR A 21 16.99 18.14 22.51
C THR A 21 16.80 18.68 21.09
N ARG A 22 15.54 18.72 20.65
CA ARG A 22 15.11 19.33 19.39
C ARG A 22 14.01 20.32 19.63
N THR A 23 14.03 21.44 18.91
CA THR A 23 12.91 22.38 18.89
C THR A 23 11.94 21.95 17.82
N VAL A 24 10.70 21.72 18.21
CA VAL A 24 9.56 21.44 17.31
C VAL A 24 8.72 22.71 17.22
N PHE A 25 8.33 23.06 16.01
CA PHE A 25 7.47 24.20 15.76
C PHE A 25 6.05 23.73 15.51
N TRP A 26 5.09 24.49 16.02
CA TRP A 26 3.69 24.16 15.97
C TRP A 26 2.86 25.35 15.47
N THR A 27 1.93 25.08 14.55
CA THR A 27 0.96 26.06 14.06
C THR A 27 -0.44 25.69 14.51
N ARG A 28 -1.43 26.53 14.21
CA ARG A 28 -2.85 26.20 14.41
C ARG A 28 -3.26 24.93 13.64
N PHE A 29 -2.64 24.65 12.50
CA PHE A 29 -2.92 23.46 11.69
C PHE A 29 -2.28 22.18 12.25
N GLY A 30 -1.16 22.30 12.94
CA GLY A 30 -0.42 21.16 13.48
C GLY A 30 1.08 21.39 13.54
N ALA A 31 1.84 20.31 13.72
CA ALA A 31 3.29 20.36 13.76
C ALA A 31 3.88 20.73 12.39
N VAL A 32 4.91 21.57 12.39
CA VAL A 32 5.69 21.88 11.18
C VAL A 32 6.52 20.64 10.80
N VAL A 33 6.41 20.23 9.54
CA VAL A 33 7.10 19.06 9.02
C VAL A 33 8.07 19.44 7.90
N VAL A 34 9.20 18.74 7.85
CA VAL A 34 10.18 18.87 6.78
C VAL A 34 10.45 17.48 6.20
N ALA A 35 10.11 17.29 4.93
CA ALA A 35 10.35 16.06 4.20
C ALA A 35 10.83 16.39 2.77
N LYS A 36 12.13 16.71 2.64
CA LYS A 36 12.75 17.20 1.41
C LYS A 36 12.49 16.27 0.22
N GLY A 37 12.58 14.94 0.40
CA GLY A 37 12.31 13.94 -0.64
C GLY A 37 10.84 13.91 -1.12
N ARG A 38 9.94 14.59 -0.41
CA ARG A 38 8.53 14.77 -0.79
C ARG A 38 8.20 16.23 -1.19
N GLY A 39 9.22 17.08 -1.34
CA GLY A 39 9.05 18.49 -1.66
C GLY A 39 8.41 19.31 -0.52
N LEU A 40 8.49 18.85 0.72
CA LEU A 40 8.06 19.59 1.91
C LEU A 40 9.30 20.22 2.55
N GLN A 41 9.67 21.42 2.08
CA GLN A 41 10.81 22.15 2.59
C GLN A 41 10.32 23.35 3.38
N TRP A 42 11.07 23.69 4.43
CA TRP A 42 10.90 24.95 5.13
C TRP A 42 11.99 25.92 4.66
N ASP A 43 11.56 27.04 4.12
CA ASP A 43 12.43 28.12 3.63
C ASP A 43 11.87 29.49 4.05
N ASP A 44 12.36 30.56 3.43
CA ASP A 44 11.94 31.95 3.70
C ASP A 44 10.54 32.26 3.14
N LYS A 45 9.98 31.41 2.28
CA LYS A 45 8.70 31.63 1.61
C LYS A 45 7.58 30.78 2.16
N GLN A 46 7.89 29.55 2.59
CA GLN A 46 6.90 28.57 2.99
C GLN A 46 7.37 27.62 4.07
N ALA A 47 6.42 27.14 4.85
CA ALA A 47 6.55 26.02 5.75
C ALA A 47 5.31 25.13 5.65
N PHE A 48 5.44 23.84 5.91
CA PHE A 48 4.34 22.89 5.85
C PHE A 48 3.97 22.42 7.23
N ALA A 49 2.69 22.43 7.56
CA ALA A 49 2.16 21.89 8.80
C ALA A 49 1.34 20.62 8.51
N LEU A 50 1.51 19.60 9.33
CA LEU A 50 0.71 18.38 9.26
C LEU A 50 -0.63 18.63 9.94
N GLY A 51 -1.69 18.67 9.14
CA GLY A 51 -3.06 18.69 9.63
C GLY A 51 -3.56 17.28 9.92
N ASP A 52 -4.20 17.11 11.07
CA ASP A 52 -4.75 15.84 11.52
C ASP A 52 -6.18 16.07 12.03
N SER A 53 -7.16 15.48 11.33
CA SER A 53 -8.58 15.56 11.69
C SER A 53 -8.90 14.83 13.00
N GLU A 54 -8.08 13.85 13.35
CA GLU A 54 -8.22 13.06 14.58
C GLU A 54 -7.59 13.72 15.82
N ARG A 55 -6.89 14.83 15.66
CA ARG A 55 -6.12 15.49 16.72
C ARG A 55 -6.90 15.73 18.01
N ASN A 56 -8.18 16.03 17.91
CA ASN A 56 -9.06 16.31 19.04
C ASN A 56 -10.07 15.19 19.30
N ASN A 57 -9.90 14.04 18.66
CA ASN A 57 -10.77 12.90 18.87
C ASN A 57 -10.42 12.18 20.18
N THR A 58 -11.27 12.30 21.17
CA THR A 58 -11.13 11.66 22.50
C THR A 58 -11.98 10.40 22.64
N ARG A 59 -12.71 10.00 21.60
CA ARG A 59 -13.71 8.91 21.64
C ARG A 59 -13.13 7.53 21.34
N LEU A 60 -11.82 7.40 21.18
CA LEU A 60 -11.17 6.13 20.84
C LEU A 60 -11.51 5.02 21.84
N ILE A 61 -11.47 5.31 23.13
CA ILE A 61 -11.79 4.31 24.18
C ILE A 61 -13.27 3.91 24.12
N ASP A 62 -14.17 4.87 23.99
CA ASP A 62 -15.62 4.60 23.86
C ASP A 62 -15.91 3.76 22.62
N GLN A 63 -15.21 4.04 21.52
CA GLN A 63 -15.32 3.26 20.28
C GLN A 63 -14.89 1.81 20.48
N TRP A 64 -13.76 1.57 21.16
CA TRP A 64 -13.30 0.20 21.44
C TRP A 64 -14.24 -0.54 22.37
N LEU A 65 -14.79 0.12 23.37
CA LEU A 65 -15.83 -0.47 24.25
C LEU A 65 -17.08 -0.82 23.44
N ARG A 66 -17.54 0.06 22.54
CA ARG A 66 -18.70 -0.20 21.69
C ARG A 66 -18.46 -1.35 20.69
N ILE A 67 -17.24 -1.45 20.13
CA ILE A 67 -16.83 -2.60 19.30
C ILE A 67 -16.90 -3.89 20.10
N GLY A 68 -16.39 -3.90 21.34
CA GLY A 68 -16.38 -5.08 22.21
C GLY A 68 -17.76 -5.60 22.62
N THR A 69 -18.81 -4.78 22.48
CA THR A 69 -20.21 -5.16 22.78
C THR A 69 -21.03 -5.50 21.54
N ALA A 70 -20.44 -5.39 20.34
CA ALA A 70 -21.16 -5.67 19.11
C ALA A 70 -21.56 -7.16 19.02
N THR A 71 -22.82 -7.41 18.64
CA THR A 71 -23.41 -8.76 18.57
C THR A 71 -23.50 -9.30 17.13
N SER A 72 -23.30 -8.44 16.14
CA SER A 72 -23.30 -8.78 14.72
C SER A 72 -22.47 -7.77 13.91
N SER A 73 -22.16 -8.11 12.66
CA SER A 73 -21.49 -7.19 11.73
C SER A 73 -22.30 -5.92 11.47
N SER A 74 -23.63 -6.03 11.44
CA SER A 74 -24.53 -4.88 11.28
C SER A 74 -24.54 -3.99 12.54
N ASP A 75 -24.56 -4.60 13.74
CA ASP A 75 -24.49 -3.89 15.01
C ASP A 75 -23.12 -3.22 15.19
N LEU A 76 -22.05 -3.88 14.74
CA LEU A 76 -20.72 -3.28 14.70
C LEU A 76 -20.69 -2.03 13.83
N LEU A 77 -21.23 -2.09 12.60
CA LEU A 77 -21.32 -0.93 11.72
C LEU A 77 -22.12 0.21 12.34
N ALA A 78 -23.27 -0.11 12.96
CA ALA A 78 -24.05 0.91 13.67
C ALA A 78 -23.25 1.58 14.79
N GLY A 79 -22.51 0.81 15.58
CA GLY A 79 -21.66 1.33 16.64
C GLY A 79 -20.45 2.14 16.14
N LEU A 80 -19.89 1.80 14.98
CA LEU A 80 -18.84 2.59 14.35
C LEU A 80 -19.36 3.98 13.97
N LYS A 81 -20.53 4.05 13.34
CA LYS A 81 -21.19 5.30 12.95
C LYS A 81 -21.66 6.12 14.15
N GLU A 82 -22.20 5.47 15.19
CA GLU A 82 -22.69 6.12 16.40
C GLU A 82 -21.58 6.86 17.16
N VAL A 83 -20.49 6.19 17.45
CA VAL A 83 -19.38 6.77 18.22
C VAL A 83 -18.45 7.58 17.33
N HIS A 84 -18.16 7.10 16.12
CA HIS A 84 -17.29 7.73 15.13
C HIS A 84 -15.94 8.15 15.74
N GLY A 85 -15.28 7.19 16.40
CA GLY A 85 -14.09 7.43 17.23
C GLY A 85 -12.82 6.71 16.75
N LEU A 86 -12.86 5.92 15.65
CA LEU A 86 -11.67 5.26 15.12
C LEU A 86 -10.81 6.22 14.26
N PRO A 87 -9.50 6.28 14.48
CA PRO A 87 -8.59 7.01 13.62
C PRO A 87 -8.03 6.12 12.51
N TRP A 88 -7.96 6.58 11.27
CA TRP A 88 -7.20 6.04 10.13
C TRP A 88 -7.20 4.50 9.92
N VAL A 89 -8.20 3.81 10.38
CA VAL A 89 -8.24 2.36 10.32
C VAL A 89 -9.43 1.84 9.54
N ASN A 90 -9.19 0.78 8.75
CA ASN A 90 -10.26 0.01 8.14
C ASN A 90 -10.72 -1.07 9.10
N THR A 91 -12.02 -1.31 9.14
CA THR A 91 -12.65 -2.37 9.92
C THR A 91 -13.10 -3.48 8.98
N VAL A 92 -12.68 -4.71 9.26
CA VAL A 92 -13.17 -5.92 8.60
C VAL A 92 -13.69 -6.87 9.69
N ALA A 93 -14.89 -7.38 9.52
CA ALA A 93 -15.50 -8.31 10.48
C ALA A 93 -16.37 -9.35 9.76
N ALA A 94 -16.59 -10.48 10.42
CA ALA A 94 -17.54 -11.49 10.02
C ALA A 94 -18.26 -12.02 11.25
N ASP A 95 -19.55 -12.34 11.12
CA ASP A 95 -20.35 -12.90 12.18
C ASP A 95 -20.88 -14.31 11.87
N ARG A 96 -21.45 -14.96 12.88
CA ARG A 96 -21.96 -16.33 12.74
C ARG A 96 -23.14 -16.49 11.77
N SER A 97 -23.80 -15.39 11.40
CA SER A 97 -24.84 -15.41 10.37
C SER A 97 -24.26 -15.44 8.95
N GLY A 98 -22.93 -15.38 8.83
CA GLY A 98 -22.22 -15.24 7.57
C GLY A 98 -22.27 -13.82 7.00
N THR A 99 -22.66 -12.82 7.81
CA THR A 99 -22.58 -11.43 7.38
C THR A 99 -21.16 -10.91 7.57
N ILE A 100 -20.61 -10.30 6.52
CA ILE A 100 -19.25 -9.77 6.48
C ILE A 100 -19.34 -8.27 6.29
N LEU A 101 -18.54 -7.53 7.07
CA LEU A 101 -18.44 -6.08 7.03
C LEU A 101 -17.06 -5.67 6.52
N MET A 102 -17.01 -4.67 5.64
CA MET A 102 -15.87 -3.79 5.47
C MET A 102 -16.34 -2.35 5.65
N ALA A 103 -15.62 -1.58 6.47
CA ALA A 103 -15.92 -0.17 6.73
C ALA A 103 -14.64 0.64 6.92
N ASP A 104 -14.67 1.88 6.44
CA ASP A 104 -13.68 2.93 6.72
C ASP A 104 -14.46 4.13 7.31
N GLU A 105 -14.63 4.11 8.62
CA GLU A 105 -15.44 5.08 9.38
C GLU A 105 -14.53 6.00 10.21
N SER A 106 -13.48 6.51 9.57
CA SER A 106 -12.59 7.50 10.17
C SER A 106 -13.17 8.91 10.07
N ILE A 107 -12.75 9.82 10.96
CA ILE A 107 -13.14 11.23 10.89
C ILE A 107 -12.40 11.91 9.73
N VAL A 108 -13.14 12.33 8.73
CA VAL A 108 -12.62 13.05 7.57
C VAL A 108 -13.30 14.42 7.47
N PRO A 109 -12.59 15.54 7.27
CA PRO A 109 -13.22 16.85 7.14
C PRO A 109 -14.01 16.94 5.83
N ALA A 110 -15.15 17.62 5.86
CA ALA A 110 -16.00 17.85 4.69
C ALA A 110 -15.38 18.90 3.75
N VAL A 111 -14.29 18.54 3.08
CA VAL A 111 -13.57 19.39 2.12
C VAL A 111 -13.76 18.84 0.72
N THR A 112 -14.15 19.72 -0.22
CA THR A 112 -14.24 19.36 -1.64
C THR A 112 -12.83 19.24 -2.23
N VAL A 113 -12.45 18.04 -2.67
CA VAL A 113 -11.19 17.79 -3.37
C VAL A 113 -11.45 17.74 -4.87
N SER A 114 -11.21 18.86 -5.53
CA SER A 114 -11.31 18.98 -7.00
C SER A 114 -10.20 19.90 -7.52
N PRO A 115 -9.80 19.77 -8.80
CA PRO A 115 -8.83 20.69 -9.42
C PRO A 115 -9.27 22.17 -9.41
N GLU A 116 -10.57 22.42 -9.36
CA GLU A 116 -11.16 23.77 -9.34
C GLU A 116 -11.10 24.40 -7.93
N ASN A 117 -10.83 23.60 -6.89
CA ASN A 117 -10.69 24.13 -5.55
C ASN A 117 -9.34 24.85 -5.40
N HIS A 118 -9.35 26.15 -5.48
CA HIS A 118 -8.17 27.02 -5.37
C HIS A 118 -7.41 26.88 -4.05
N CYS A 119 -8.02 26.31 -3.01
CA CYS A 119 -7.35 26.02 -1.76
C CYS A 119 -6.40 24.80 -1.85
N ILE A 120 -6.50 23.99 -2.91
CA ILE A 120 -5.66 22.81 -3.07
C ILE A 120 -4.48 23.14 -3.98
N LEU A 121 -3.29 23.19 -3.38
CA LEU A 121 -2.06 23.52 -4.10
C LEU A 121 -1.49 22.29 -4.84
N ARG A 122 -1.70 21.08 -4.30
CA ARG A 122 -1.30 19.81 -4.92
C ARG A 122 -2.00 18.62 -4.27
N GLY A 123 -1.97 17.47 -4.96
CA GLY A 123 -2.55 16.21 -4.46
C GLY A 123 -4.00 15.98 -4.88
N ALA A 124 -4.69 16.95 -5.49
CA ALA A 124 -6.07 16.78 -5.95
C ALA A 124 -6.24 15.68 -7.01
N ALA A 125 -5.19 15.38 -7.79
CA ALA A 125 -5.19 14.33 -8.80
C ALA A 125 -4.80 12.93 -8.25
N GLY A 126 -4.69 12.79 -6.91
CA GLY A 126 -4.41 11.50 -6.27
C GLY A 126 -2.93 11.11 -6.23
N GLY A 127 -2.02 12.04 -6.45
CA GLY A 127 -0.58 11.81 -6.35
C GLY A 127 0.05 12.56 -5.16
N GLY A 128 0.61 11.82 -4.20
CA GLY A 128 1.27 12.40 -3.04
C GLY A 128 0.33 12.98 -1.98
N PRO A 129 0.86 13.69 -0.98
CA PRO A 129 0.07 14.30 0.08
C PRO A 129 -0.79 15.46 -0.44
N LEU A 130 -2.03 15.55 0.04
CA LEU A 130 -2.87 16.72 -0.18
C LEU A 130 -2.25 17.92 0.54
N VAL A 131 -1.97 18.98 -0.23
CA VAL A 131 -1.43 20.23 0.30
C VAL A 131 -2.43 21.36 0.06
N MET A 132 -2.85 22.00 1.13
CA MET A 132 -3.79 23.11 1.10
C MET A 132 -3.11 24.43 1.43
N ASP A 133 -3.65 25.52 0.90
CA ASP A 133 -3.14 26.88 1.15
C ASP A 133 -3.53 27.34 2.56
N GLY A 134 -2.61 27.19 3.51
CA GLY A 134 -2.81 27.66 4.87
C GLY A 134 -2.59 29.18 5.08
N SER A 135 -2.24 29.92 4.03
CA SER A 135 -2.07 31.38 4.10
C SER A 135 -3.40 32.14 4.07
N HIS A 136 -4.46 31.51 3.53
CA HIS A 136 -5.81 32.10 3.42
C HIS A 136 -6.78 31.47 4.42
N SER A 137 -7.49 32.27 5.18
CA SER A 137 -8.48 31.81 6.18
C SER A 137 -9.64 31.03 5.52
N ALA A 138 -10.02 31.38 4.30
CA ALA A 138 -11.05 30.66 3.54
C ALA A 138 -10.65 29.20 3.20
N CYS A 139 -9.35 28.89 3.28
CA CYS A 139 -8.81 27.54 3.03
C CYS A 139 -8.54 26.76 4.32
N ASP A 140 -8.99 27.27 5.47
CA ASP A 140 -8.82 26.60 6.76
C ASP A 140 -9.81 25.46 6.93
N TRP A 141 -9.38 24.26 6.56
CA TRP A 141 -10.19 23.06 6.69
C TRP A 141 -10.37 22.57 8.15
N THR A 142 -9.60 23.11 9.10
CA THR A 142 -9.70 22.69 10.52
C THR A 142 -11.03 23.15 11.16
N THR A 143 -11.76 24.03 10.50
CA THR A 143 -13.11 24.46 10.88
C THR A 143 -14.22 23.72 10.13
N ALA A 144 -13.86 22.88 9.14
CA ALA A 144 -14.84 22.08 8.41
C ALA A 144 -15.46 21.01 9.33
N PRO A 145 -16.78 20.77 9.25
CA PRO A 145 -17.40 19.67 9.97
C PRO A 145 -16.87 18.33 9.43
N PRO A 146 -16.95 17.25 10.20
CA PRO A 146 -16.68 15.92 9.66
C PRO A 146 -17.69 15.57 8.55
N LEU A 147 -17.26 14.76 7.59
CA LEU A 147 -18.17 14.12 6.64
C LEU A 147 -19.23 13.31 7.39
N SER A 148 -20.43 13.27 6.83
CA SER A 148 -21.46 12.34 7.30
C SER A 148 -20.96 10.91 7.18
N THR A 149 -21.22 10.10 8.21
CA THR A 149 -20.93 8.65 8.21
C THR A 149 -21.66 7.91 7.07
N ASP A 150 -22.73 8.48 6.50
CA ASP A 150 -23.41 7.90 5.34
C ASP A 150 -22.63 8.08 4.03
N LEU A 151 -21.66 8.96 4.00
CA LEU A 151 -20.73 9.15 2.89
C LEU A 151 -19.42 8.36 3.05
N MET A 152 -19.23 7.76 4.23
CA MET A 152 -18.04 6.94 4.48
C MET A 152 -18.21 5.54 3.88
N PRO A 153 -17.11 4.96 3.39
CA PRO A 153 -17.14 3.64 2.77
C PRO A 153 -17.53 2.55 3.77
N ALA A 154 -18.70 1.94 3.59
CA ALA A 154 -19.12 0.77 4.35
C ALA A 154 -19.96 -0.19 3.50
N VAL A 155 -19.75 -1.49 3.68
CA VAL A 155 -20.52 -2.53 2.98
C VAL A 155 -20.70 -3.76 3.84
N LEU A 156 -21.93 -4.33 3.77
CA LEU A 156 -22.28 -5.63 4.33
C LEU A 156 -22.50 -6.64 3.19
N ARG A 157 -21.90 -7.83 3.30
CA ARG A 157 -21.94 -8.88 2.26
C ARG A 157 -22.11 -10.27 2.88
N LYS A 158 -22.24 -11.29 1.98
CA LYS A 158 -22.35 -12.70 2.35
C LYS A 158 -21.26 -13.58 1.72
N ASP A 159 -20.39 -13.00 0.88
CA ASP A 159 -19.29 -13.72 0.20
C ASP A 159 -17.95 -13.40 0.88
N TYR A 160 -17.23 -12.38 0.44
CA TYR A 160 -16.03 -11.90 1.09
C TYR A 160 -15.80 -10.41 0.85
N VAL A 161 -14.94 -9.83 1.67
CA VAL A 161 -14.37 -8.49 1.49
C VAL A 161 -12.86 -8.54 1.67
N PHE A 162 -12.17 -7.60 1.07
CA PHE A 162 -10.74 -7.37 1.33
C PHE A 162 -10.45 -5.89 1.52
N ASN A 163 -9.38 -5.60 2.23
CA ASN A 163 -8.72 -4.31 2.21
C ASN A 163 -7.21 -4.51 2.39
N SER A 164 -6.41 -3.96 1.48
CA SER A 164 -4.94 -3.96 1.53
C SER A 164 -4.40 -2.52 1.43
N ASN A 165 -5.09 -1.57 2.06
CA ASN A 165 -4.81 -0.14 2.10
C ASN A 165 -4.90 0.58 0.74
N ASP A 166 -5.54 0.03 -0.26
CA ASP A 166 -6.03 0.80 -1.39
C ASP A 166 -7.30 1.56 -0.97
N PRO A 167 -7.65 2.66 -1.66
CA PRO A 167 -8.90 3.35 -1.39
C PRO A 167 -10.09 2.39 -1.39
N ALA A 168 -11.00 2.54 -0.43
CA ALA A 168 -12.07 1.60 -0.11
C ALA A 168 -13.18 1.48 -1.19
N TRP A 169 -13.01 2.10 -2.37
CA TRP A 169 -13.96 2.00 -3.47
C TRP A 169 -14.12 0.58 -4.03
N ALA A 170 -13.08 -0.26 -3.90
CA ALA A 170 -13.09 -1.66 -4.30
C ALA A 170 -12.87 -2.55 -3.07
N PHE A 171 -13.78 -3.43 -2.79
CA PHE A 171 -13.81 -4.25 -1.57
C PHE A 171 -13.98 -5.76 -1.85
N ASN A 172 -14.18 -6.13 -3.11
CA ASN A 172 -14.37 -7.51 -3.57
C ASN A 172 -14.02 -7.55 -5.06
N LYS A 173 -13.77 -8.73 -5.63
CA LYS A 173 -13.50 -8.87 -7.08
C LYS A 173 -14.56 -8.16 -7.93
N ASN A 174 -15.83 -8.34 -7.56
CA ASN A 174 -16.97 -7.77 -8.27
C ASN A 174 -17.66 -6.62 -7.50
N GLY A 175 -17.14 -6.26 -6.32
CA GLY A 175 -17.74 -5.27 -5.43
C GLY A 175 -17.06 -3.90 -5.51
N ARG A 176 -17.84 -2.86 -5.84
CA ARG A 176 -17.38 -1.47 -5.93
C ARG A 176 -18.39 -0.55 -5.27
N MET A 177 -17.88 0.48 -4.62
CA MET A 177 -18.71 1.58 -4.11
C MET A 177 -18.91 2.64 -5.19
N ALA A 178 -20.11 3.20 -5.26
CA ALA A 178 -20.48 4.12 -6.32
C ALA A 178 -20.02 5.57 -6.04
N ASN A 179 -20.03 6.01 -4.78
CA ASN A 179 -19.92 7.43 -4.44
C ASN A 179 -19.00 7.65 -3.23
N VAL A 180 -17.73 7.29 -3.34
CA VAL A 180 -16.74 7.62 -2.29
C VAL A 180 -16.26 9.05 -2.52
N PRO A 181 -16.38 9.97 -1.54
CA PRO A 181 -15.85 11.32 -1.69
C PRO A 181 -14.33 11.29 -1.95
N PRO A 182 -13.81 12.11 -2.88
CA PRO A 182 -12.39 12.11 -3.24
C PRO A 182 -11.43 12.37 -2.06
N ILE A 183 -11.88 13.06 -1.01
CA ILE A 183 -11.09 13.29 0.22
C ILE A 183 -10.85 11.98 0.99
N VAL A 184 -11.77 11.02 0.92
CA VAL A 184 -11.64 9.69 1.54
C VAL A 184 -10.75 8.79 0.68
N GLY A 185 -10.89 8.86 -0.65
CA GLY A 185 -10.05 8.08 -1.55
C GLY A 185 -10.46 8.19 -3.01
N MET A 186 -9.46 8.07 -3.89
CA MET A 186 -9.70 8.14 -5.33
C MET A 186 -10.33 6.87 -5.84
N MET A 187 -11.42 7.02 -6.60
CA MET A 187 -12.13 5.92 -7.25
C MET A 187 -11.56 5.61 -8.64
N GLY A 188 -11.81 4.41 -9.14
CA GLY A 188 -11.56 4.05 -10.53
C GLY A 188 -10.08 4.02 -10.93
N LYS A 189 -9.16 3.85 -9.97
CA LYS A 189 -7.72 3.70 -10.21
C LYS A 189 -7.31 2.23 -10.09
N PRO A 190 -6.25 1.80 -10.82
CA PRO A 190 -5.71 0.46 -10.68
C PRO A 190 -5.38 0.14 -9.22
N LEU A 191 -5.75 -1.04 -8.77
CA LEU A 191 -5.34 -1.55 -7.47
C LEU A 191 -3.83 -1.85 -7.47
N ARG A 192 -3.21 -1.64 -6.33
CA ARG A 192 -1.80 -2.00 -6.12
C ARG A 192 -1.61 -3.52 -6.18
N PRO A 193 -0.41 -3.99 -6.52
CA PRO A 193 -0.11 -5.43 -6.62
C PRO A 193 -0.56 -6.25 -5.43
N ARG A 194 -0.39 -5.74 -4.19
CA ARG A 194 -0.80 -6.43 -2.97
C ARG A 194 -2.32 -6.64 -2.89
N SER A 195 -3.11 -5.65 -3.24
CA SER A 195 -4.58 -5.76 -3.26
C SER A 195 -5.07 -6.72 -4.34
N ARG A 196 -4.41 -6.70 -5.51
CA ARG A 196 -4.70 -7.64 -6.60
C ARG A 196 -4.35 -9.07 -6.19
N MET A 197 -3.22 -9.28 -5.49
CA MET A 197 -2.86 -10.60 -4.95
C MET A 197 -3.88 -11.08 -3.91
N SER A 198 -4.38 -10.20 -3.04
CA SER A 198 -5.43 -10.57 -2.08
C SER A 198 -6.70 -11.09 -2.76
N ILE A 199 -7.12 -10.45 -3.85
CA ILE A 199 -8.26 -10.95 -4.65
C ILE A 199 -7.94 -12.33 -5.22
N LEU A 200 -6.81 -12.48 -5.91
CA LEU A 200 -6.43 -13.74 -6.55
C LEU A 200 -6.31 -14.87 -5.52
N ALA A 201 -5.68 -14.63 -4.39
CA ALA A 201 -5.48 -15.63 -3.36
C ALA A 201 -6.81 -16.17 -2.78
N VAL A 202 -7.79 -15.28 -2.52
CA VAL A 202 -9.13 -15.68 -2.05
C VAL A 202 -9.88 -16.41 -3.16
N GLU A 203 -9.89 -15.88 -4.38
CA GLU A 203 -10.60 -16.49 -5.52
C GLU A 203 -10.05 -17.89 -5.86
N ASP A 204 -8.73 -18.07 -5.81
CA ASP A 204 -8.09 -19.37 -6.06
C ASP A 204 -8.52 -20.40 -4.99
N ARG A 205 -8.62 -20.00 -3.72
CA ARG A 205 -9.10 -20.87 -2.65
C ARG A 205 -10.58 -21.23 -2.82
N LEU A 206 -11.43 -20.25 -3.09
CA LEU A 206 -12.85 -20.50 -3.35
C LEU A 206 -13.08 -21.45 -4.53
N LYS A 207 -12.24 -21.38 -5.57
CA LYS A 207 -12.30 -22.32 -6.71
C LYS A 207 -11.82 -23.71 -6.32
N ALA A 208 -10.73 -23.83 -5.56
CA ALA A 208 -10.16 -25.12 -5.16
C ALA A 208 -11.14 -25.94 -4.30
N ASP A 209 -11.88 -25.28 -3.41
CA ASP A 209 -12.85 -25.91 -2.53
C ASP A 209 -14.27 -25.99 -3.11
N HIS A 210 -14.44 -25.83 -4.42
CA HIS A 210 -15.76 -25.83 -5.07
C HIS A 210 -16.77 -24.90 -4.41
N HIS A 211 -16.30 -23.72 -3.95
CA HIS A 211 -17.09 -22.71 -3.23
C HIS A 211 -17.58 -23.14 -1.84
N SER A 212 -16.92 -24.10 -1.19
CA SER A 212 -17.14 -24.46 0.20
C SER A 212 -16.67 -23.34 1.15
N ALA A 213 -17.11 -23.41 2.41
CA ALA A 213 -16.65 -22.46 3.43
C ALA A 213 -15.14 -22.62 3.68
N LEU A 214 -14.41 -21.54 3.64
CA LEU A 214 -12.99 -21.52 3.96
C LEU A 214 -12.79 -21.79 5.47
N THR A 215 -11.77 -22.60 5.77
CA THR A 215 -11.35 -22.87 7.15
C THR A 215 -10.38 -21.79 7.66
N PRO A 216 -10.13 -21.71 8.97
CA PRO A 216 -9.07 -20.84 9.51
C PRO A 216 -7.69 -21.14 8.91
N ASP A 217 -7.38 -22.41 8.59
CA ASP A 217 -6.11 -22.81 7.98
C ASP A 217 -6.01 -22.30 6.52
N ASP A 218 -7.13 -22.29 5.78
CA ASP A 218 -7.18 -21.67 4.46
C ASP A 218 -6.92 -20.17 4.53
N ALA A 219 -7.53 -19.49 5.49
CA ALA A 219 -7.29 -18.06 5.70
C ALA A 219 -5.83 -17.78 6.10
N ALA A 220 -5.25 -18.60 6.99
CA ALA A 220 -3.84 -18.51 7.35
C ALA A 220 -2.93 -18.73 6.13
N SER A 221 -3.24 -19.71 5.28
CA SER A 221 -2.45 -20.01 4.09
C SER A 221 -2.49 -18.86 3.06
N VAL A 222 -3.62 -18.18 2.91
CA VAL A 222 -3.72 -16.97 2.04
C VAL A 222 -2.75 -15.88 2.49
N VAL A 223 -2.60 -15.70 3.80
CA VAL A 223 -1.71 -14.66 4.38
C VAL A 223 -0.25 -15.07 4.32
N LEU A 224 0.04 -16.36 4.58
CA LEU A 224 1.40 -16.88 4.76
C LEU A 224 2.01 -17.49 3.48
N ASP A 225 1.32 -17.41 2.36
CA ASP A 225 1.74 -17.99 1.09
C ASP A 225 2.86 -17.18 0.42
N ASP A 226 3.07 -15.94 0.84
CA ASP A 226 4.10 -15.00 0.35
C ASP A 226 4.19 -14.92 -1.19
N ARG A 227 3.07 -15.10 -1.89
CA ARG A 227 3.00 -15.02 -3.36
C ARG A 227 3.25 -13.60 -3.85
N ASN A 228 4.11 -13.45 -4.83
CA ASN A 228 4.41 -12.17 -5.44
C ASN A 228 3.52 -11.91 -6.66
N TYR A 229 2.62 -10.90 -6.57
CA TYR A 229 1.73 -10.56 -7.67
C TYR A 229 2.47 -10.19 -8.97
N ALA A 230 3.56 -9.42 -8.86
CA ALA A 230 4.30 -9.00 -10.06
C ALA A 230 4.90 -10.20 -10.82
N ALA A 231 5.16 -11.32 -10.13
CA ALA A 231 5.58 -12.57 -10.77
C ALA A 231 4.50 -13.10 -11.72
N THR A 232 3.21 -12.92 -11.39
CA THR A 232 2.11 -13.36 -12.27
C THR A 232 2.11 -12.64 -13.63
N LEU A 233 2.67 -11.42 -13.68
CA LEU A 233 2.83 -10.66 -14.91
C LEU A 233 4.12 -11.02 -15.67
N VAL A 234 5.20 -11.29 -14.94
CA VAL A 234 6.53 -11.50 -15.53
C VAL A 234 6.72 -12.95 -15.98
N GLN A 235 6.31 -13.94 -15.19
CA GLN A 235 6.55 -15.36 -15.49
C GLN A 235 5.97 -15.80 -16.86
N PRO A 236 4.74 -15.44 -17.24
CA PRO A 236 4.22 -15.78 -18.57
C PRO A 236 4.99 -15.10 -19.70
N ALA A 237 5.53 -13.90 -19.47
CA ALA A 237 6.26 -13.12 -20.46
C ALA A 237 7.75 -13.47 -20.51
N LEU A 238 8.28 -14.18 -19.51
CA LEU A 238 9.72 -14.40 -19.33
C LEU A 238 10.31 -15.18 -20.53
N ALA A 239 9.59 -16.16 -21.07
CA ALA A 239 10.03 -16.89 -22.26
C ALA A 239 10.20 -15.94 -23.44
N ALA A 240 9.20 -15.09 -23.73
CA ALA A 240 9.28 -14.13 -24.84
C ALA A 240 10.35 -13.04 -24.59
N LEU A 241 10.57 -12.66 -23.34
CA LEU A 241 11.61 -11.71 -22.96
C LEU A 241 13.01 -12.31 -23.14
N CYS A 242 13.19 -13.58 -22.73
CA CYS A 242 14.48 -14.26 -22.68
C CYS A 242 14.85 -15.02 -23.96
N HIS A 243 13.89 -15.33 -24.85
CA HIS A 243 14.18 -15.97 -26.15
C HIS A 243 14.23 -14.94 -27.28
N GLY A 244 15.17 -15.12 -28.22
CA GLY A 244 15.23 -14.37 -29.48
C GLY A 244 15.84 -12.96 -29.40
N ALA A 245 16.62 -12.66 -28.40
CA ALA A 245 17.44 -11.44 -28.41
C ALA A 245 18.82 -11.77 -28.98
N GLU A 246 19.13 -11.26 -30.17
CA GLU A 246 20.44 -11.38 -30.80
C GLU A 246 21.58 -10.65 -30.03
N GLN A 247 21.26 -9.94 -28.96
CA GLN A 247 22.15 -9.09 -28.17
C GLN A 247 22.09 -9.32 -26.66
N ARG A 248 21.72 -10.52 -26.20
CA ARG A 248 21.80 -10.82 -24.76
C ARG A 248 23.24 -11.07 -24.32
N THR A 249 23.58 -10.58 -23.14
CA THR A 249 24.85 -10.93 -22.50
C THR A 249 24.72 -12.27 -21.76
N ILE A 250 25.85 -12.97 -21.52
CA ILE A 250 25.88 -14.21 -20.71
C ILE A 250 25.24 -13.97 -19.32
N ASP A 251 25.43 -12.78 -18.75
CA ASP A 251 24.85 -12.41 -17.47
C ASP A 251 23.30 -12.32 -17.50
N GLN A 252 22.72 -11.87 -18.62
CA GLN A 252 21.26 -11.85 -18.81
C GLN A 252 20.70 -13.26 -18.97
N ASP A 253 21.42 -14.18 -19.58
CA ASP A 253 20.99 -15.59 -19.68
C ASP A 253 20.95 -16.23 -18.30
N GLY A 254 21.96 -16.02 -17.46
CA GLY A 254 21.97 -16.48 -16.07
C GLY A 254 20.82 -15.89 -15.23
N ALA A 255 20.47 -14.61 -15.44
CA ALA A 255 19.34 -13.98 -14.78
C ALA A 255 17.99 -14.55 -15.23
N CYS A 256 17.82 -14.80 -16.53
CA CYS A 256 16.65 -15.46 -17.07
C CYS A 256 16.44 -16.87 -16.47
N ASP A 257 17.52 -17.64 -16.36
CA ASP A 257 17.49 -18.96 -15.75
C ASP A 257 17.15 -18.93 -14.25
N ALA A 258 17.70 -17.96 -13.51
CA ALA A 258 17.38 -17.77 -12.10
C ALA A 258 15.90 -17.42 -11.91
N LEU A 259 15.35 -16.47 -12.68
CA LEU A 259 13.94 -16.10 -12.61
C LEU A 259 13.00 -17.23 -13.07
N LYS A 260 13.40 -18.04 -14.04
CA LYS A 260 12.62 -19.19 -14.49
C LYS A 260 12.51 -20.28 -13.41
N LYS A 261 13.54 -20.42 -12.58
CA LYS A 261 13.57 -21.40 -11.46
C LYS A 261 12.93 -20.86 -10.20
N TRP A 262 12.73 -19.54 -10.10
CA TRP A 262 12.13 -18.93 -8.92
C TRP A 262 10.68 -19.38 -8.75
N ASP A 263 10.29 -19.68 -7.51
CA ASP A 263 8.97 -20.16 -7.10
C ASP A 263 7.87 -19.08 -7.10
N SER A 264 8.18 -17.85 -7.52
CA SER A 264 7.28 -16.69 -7.52
C SER A 264 6.78 -16.29 -6.12
N ARG A 265 7.57 -16.59 -5.10
CA ARG A 265 7.30 -16.28 -3.70
C ARG A 265 8.41 -15.44 -3.10
N ASP A 266 8.08 -14.76 -2.03
CA ASP A 266 9.02 -13.97 -1.24
C ASP A 266 9.25 -14.60 0.15
N THR A 267 9.31 -15.94 0.22
CA THR A 267 9.67 -16.65 1.44
C THR A 267 11.16 -16.48 1.76
N PRO A 268 11.60 -16.67 3.01
CA PRO A 268 13.01 -16.60 3.35
C PRO A 268 13.92 -17.53 2.53
N GLN A 269 13.40 -18.65 2.07
CA GLN A 269 14.11 -19.66 1.28
C GLN A 269 14.03 -19.42 -0.24
N SER A 270 13.17 -18.51 -0.71
CA SER A 270 12.98 -18.28 -2.14
C SER A 270 14.27 -17.81 -2.82
N GLU A 271 14.77 -18.63 -3.73
CA GLU A 271 15.90 -18.31 -4.61
C GLU A 271 15.40 -17.58 -5.85
N GLY A 272 16.03 -16.44 -6.19
CA GLY A 272 15.57 -15.57 -7.28
C GLY A 272 14.70 -14.38 -6.83
N ALA A 273 14.11 -14.41 -5.63
CA ALA A 273 13.29 -13.32 -5.09
C ALA A 273 14.08 -12.00 -5.00
N VAL A 274 15.34 -12.04 -4.60
CA VAL A 274 16.21 -10.84 -4.53
C VAL A 274 16.47 -10.26 -5.91
N LEU A 275 16.80 -11.10 -6.89
CA LEU A 275 16.99 -10.68 -8.28
C LEU A 275 15.70 -10.06 -8.84
N PHE A 276 14.57 -10.73 -8.61
CA PHE A 276 13.26 -10.25 -9.05
C PHE A 276 12.93 -8.88 -8.45
N ARG A 277 13.13 -8.69 -7.15
CA ARG A 277 12.89 -7.42 -6.46
C ARG A 277 13.69 -6.27 -7.09
N GLU A 278 14.99 -6.48 -7.33
CA GLU A 278 15.85 -5.46 -7.93
C GLU A 278 15.44 -5.16 -9.38
N PHE A 279 15.07 -6.18 -10.14
CA PHE A 279 14.52 -6.05 -11.48
C PHE A 279 13.19 -5.26 -11.45
N TRP A 280 12.23 -5.67 -10.62
CA TRP A 280 10.90 -5.07 -10.59
C TRP A 280 10.89 -3.62 -10.10
N GLN A 281 11.79 -3.24 -9.21
CA GLN A 281 11.93 -1.84 -8.78
C GLN A 281 12.17 -0.88 -9.97
N LYS A 282 12.82 -1.33 -11.02
CA LYS A 282 13.05 -0.57 -12.25
C LYS A 282 11.93 -0.80 -13.27
N ALA A 283 11.59 -2.05 -13.51
CA ALA A 283 10.62 -2.46 -14.50
C ALA A 283 9.23 -1.84 -14.32
N ARG A 284 8.74 -1.74 -13.10
CA ARG A 284 7.40 -1.18 -12.79
C ARG A 284 7.22 0.29 -13.18
N ASN A 285 8.30 1.01 -13.47
CA ASN A 285 8.26 2.42 -13.87
C ASN A 285 8.40 2.62 -15.38
N ILE A 286 8.48 1.53 -16.17
CA ILE A 286 8.56 1.60 -17.63
C ILE A 286 7.22 2.12 -18.15
N PRO A 287 7.20 3.18 -18.98
CA PRO A 287 5.99 3.63 -19.64
C PRO A 287 5.36 2.52 -20.48
N ASP A 288 4.04 2.47 -20.54
CA ASP A 288 3.28 1.51 -21.35
C ASP A 288 3.65 0.03 -21.10
N LEU A 289 4.07 -0.28 -19.87
CA LEU A 289 4.52 -1.60 -19.44
C LEU A 289 3.50 -2.72 -19.72
N SER A 290 2.21 -2.40 -19.65
CA SER A 290 1.12 -3.36 -19.84
C SER A 290 0.45 -3.22 -21.21
N SER A 291 0.25 -4.34 -21.91
CA SER A 291 -0.50 -4.37 -23.16
C SER A 291 -2.02 -4.38 -22.95
N VAL A 292 -2.47 -4.74 -21.75
CA VAL A 292 -3.89 -4.68 -21.35
C VAL A 292 -4.07 -3.48 -20.42
N ALA A 293 -4.84 -2.50 -20.89
CA ALA A 293 -5.14 -1.30 -20.11
C ALA A 293 -6.03 -1.61 -18.89
N PHE A 294 -5.96 -0.76 -17.89
CA PHE A 294 -6.83 -0.87 -16.71
C PHE A 294 -8.31 -0.71 -17.09
N THR A 295 -9.13 -1.60 -16.55
CA THR A 295 -10.59 -1.45 -16.54
C THR A 295 -11.13 -1.69 -15.13
N PRO A 296 -12.05 -0.84 -14.64
CA PRO A 296 -12.69 -1.07 -13.34
C PRO A 296 -13.53 -2.35 -13.29
N ASN A 297 -13.85 -2.94 -14.44
CA ASN A 297 -14.62 -4.21 -14.51
C ASN A 297 -13.78 -5.43 -14.23
N ASP A 298 -12.46 -5.31 -14.27
CA ASP A 298 -11.52 -6.38 -13.98
C ASP A 298 -10.37 -5.87 -13.11
N LEU A 299 -10.59 -5.90 -11.79
CA LEU A 299 -9.68 -5.35 -10.79
C LEU A 299 -8.45 -6.22 -10.55
N ALA A 300 -8.59 -7.53 -10.72
CA ALA A 300 -7.53 -8.48 -10.41
C ALA A 300 -6.50 -8.56 -11.53
N ASP A 301 -6.94 -8.53 -12.79
CA ASP A 301 -6.10 -8.85 -13.94
C ASP A 301 -5.71 -7.63 -14.77
N THR A 302 -6.29 -6.42 -14.48
CA THR A 302 -5.95 -5.19 -15.19
C THR A 302 -5.40 -4.05 -14.32
N PRO A 303 -4.39 -3.27 -14.82
CA PRO A 303 -3.65 -3.48 -16.06
C PRO A 303 -2.86 -4.77 -16.01
N GLY A 304 -2.73 -5.46 -17.14
CA GLY A 304 -2.14 -6.80 -17.16
C GLY A 304 -1.29 -7.06 -18.39
N THR A 305 -0.67 -8.23 -18.41
CA THR A 305 0.16 -8.72 -19.50
C THR A 305 1.26 -7.75 -19.92
N LEU A 306 2.52 -8.12 -19.72
CA LEU A 306 3.64 -7.26 -20.13
C LEU A 306 3.65 -7.06 -21.64
N ALA A 307 3.86 -5.83 -22.09
CA ALA A 307 3.90 -5.45 -23.49
C ALA A 307 5.24 -5.84 -24.17
N VAL A 308 5.68 -7.09 -24.01
CA VAL A 308 6.97 -7.58 -24.53
C VAL A 308 7.05 -7.64 -26.06
N SER A 309 5.92 -7.55 -26.76
CA SER A 309 5.86 -7.36 -28.21
C SER A 309 6.22 -5.95 -28.65
N ASN A 310 6.15 -4.97 -27.76
CA ASN A 310 6.64 -3.62 -28.01
C ASN A 310 8.17 -3.60 -27.84
N PRO A 311 8.95 -3.31 -28.91
CA PRO A 311 10.42 -3.35 -28.86
C PRO A 311 11.01 -2.44 -27.77
N SER A 312 10.47 -1.24 -27.59
CA SER A 312 10.95 -0.28 -26.59
C SER A 312 10.72 -0.78 -25.17
N VAL A 313 9.54 -1.33 -24.87
CA VAL A 313 9.23 -1.92 -23.56
C VAL A 313 10.10 -3.16 -23.31
N ARG A 314 10.25 -4.00 -24.33
CA ARG A 314 11.09 -5.20 -24.24
C ARG A 314 12.55 -4.84 -23.93
N GLN A 315 13.11 -3.86 -24.64
CA GLN A 315 14.49 -3.40 -24.38
C GLN A 315 14.62 -2.85 -22.96
N ALA A 316 13.70 -1.99 -22.54
CA ALA A 316 13.71 -1.43 -21.19
C ALA A 316 13.60 -2.52 -20.08
N LEU A 317 12.85 -3.59 -20.32
CA LEU A 317 12.79 -4.76 -19.43
C LEU A 317 14.14 -5.50 -19.38
N LEU A 318 14.80 -5.70 -20.52
CA LEU A 318 16.14 -6.33 -20.58
C LEU A 318 17.18 -5.45 -19.88
N ASP A 319 17.11 -4.15 -20.05
CA ASP A 319 18.01 -3.19 -19.37
C ASP A 319 17.79 -3.22 -17.84
N ALA A 320 16.54 -3.30 -17.41
CA ALA A 320 16.20 -3.42 -15.99
C ALA A 320 16.74 -4.74 -15.39
N LEU A 321 16.64 -5.85 -16.15
CA LEU A 321 17.16 -7.15 -15.73
C LEU A 321 18.70 -7.14 -15.68
N GLY A 322 19.37 -6.56 -16.68
CA GLY A 322 20.82 -6.39 -16.69
C GLY A 322 21.32 -5.55 -15.51
N ALA A 323 20.63 -4.46 -15.21
CA ALA A 323 20.98 -3.60 -14.07
C ALA A 323 20.78 -4.30 -12.71
N ALA A 324 19.75 -5.15 -12.57
CA ALA A 324 19.54 -5.97 -11.37
C ALA A 324 20.66 -7.00 -11.20
N THR A 325 21.05 -7.67 -12.30
CA THR A 325 22.16 -8.62 -12.34
C THR A 325 23.48 -7.96 -11.89
N GLN A 326 23.82 -6.84 -12.49
CA GLN A 326 25.02 -6.07 -12.14
C GLN A 326 25.04 -5.63 -10.68
N LYS A 327 23.86 -5.24 -10.14
CA LYS A 327 23.74 -4.88 -8.72
C LYS A 327 24.08 -6.04 -7.80
N LEU A 328 23.52 -7.24 -8.04
CA LEU A 328 23.82 -8.42 -7.22
C LEU A 328 25.30 -8.79 -7.32
N GLN A 329 25.85 -8.80 -8.53
CA GLN A 329 27.27 -9.08 -8.76
C GLN A 329 28.19 -8.09 -8.03
N SER A 330 27.88 -6.79 -8.07
CA SER A 330 28.64 -5.75 -7.36
C SER A 330 28.63 -5.92 -5.84
N LEU A 331 27.60 -6.58 -5.32
CA LEU A 331 27.45 -6.93 -3.91
C LEU A 331 27.98 -8.34 -3.59
N HIS A 332 28.57 -9.02 -4.57
CA HIS A 332 29.07 -10.40 -4.47
C HIS A 332 28.00 -11.44 -4.09
N PHE A 333 26.75 -11.19 -4.48
CA PHE A 333 25.66 -12.15 -4.32
C PHE A 333 25.44 -12.97 -5.60
N PRO A 334 25.22 -14.29 -5.50
CA PRO A 334 24.76 -15.09 -6.63
C PRO A 334 23.33 -14.68 -7.02
N LEU A 335 22.95 -14.89 -8.28
CA LEU A 335 21.60 -14.55 -8.77
C LEU A 335 20.50 -15.37 -8.08
N SER A 336 20.85 -16.55 -7.55
CA SER A 336 19.99 -17.43 -6.76
C SER A 336 20.12 -17.21 -5.25
N VAL A 337 20.65 -16.06 -4.79
CA VAL A 337 20.77 -15.81 -3.36
C VAL A 337 19.39 -15.93 -2.67
N PRO A 338 19.24 -16.75 -1.60
CA PRO A 338 17.98 -16.84 -0.86
C PRO A 338 17.63 -15.50 -0.21
N LEU A 339 16.34 -15.19 -0.11
CA LEU A 339 15.87 -13.93 0.47
C LEU A 339 16.41 -13.73 1.89
N ALA A 340 16.47 -14.78 2.70
CA ALA A 340 16.99 -14.75 4.08
C ALA A 340 18.43 -14.24 4.21
N ALA A 341 19.25 -14.37 3.16
CA ALA A 341 20.63 -13.90 3.19
C ALA A 341 20.73 -12.36 3.17
N VAL A 342 19.70 -11.66 2.66
CA VAL A 342 19.69 -10.21 2.49
C VAL A 342 18.56 -9.53 3.24
N GLN A 343 17.51 -10.25 3.62
CA GLN A 343 16.35 -9.72 4.32
C GLN A 343 16.17 -10.39 5.68
N TYR A 344 16.61 -9.70 6.73
CA TYR A 344 16.54 -10.18 8.10
C TYR A 344 16.34 -9.01 9.06
N ARG A 345 15.80 -9.33 10.23
CA ARG A 345 15.76 -8.42 11.39
C ARG A 345 16.85 -8.82 12.37
N GLU A 346 17.64 -7.87 12.81
CA GLU A 346 18.56 -8.09 13.93
C GLU A 346 17.79 -8.05 15.25
N THR A 347 18.03 -9.05 16.07
CA THR A 347 17.46 -9.17 17.42
C THR A 347 18.60 -9.42 18.43
N PRO A 348 18.36 -9.25 19.75
CA PRO A 348 19.35 -9.62 20.75
C PRO A 348 19.78 -11.10 20.69
N ARG A 349 18.98 -11.96 20.05
CA ARG A 349 19.26 -13.39 19.87
C ARG A 349 19.88 -13.74 18.51
N GLY A 350 20.21 -12.74 17.69
CA GLY A 350 20.76 -12.92 16.36
C GLY A 350 19.81 -12.48 15.24
N LYS A 351 20.19 -12.81 14.02
CA LYS A 351 19.42 -12.47 12.81
C LYS A 351 18.23 -13.42 12.66
N VAL A 352 17.06 -12.84 12.40
CA VAL A 352 15.82 -13.58 12.08
C VAL A 352 15.43 -13.22 10.66
N ALA A 353 15.33 -14.20 9.77
CA ALA A 353 14.89 -14.01 8.41
C ALA A 353 13.42 -13.53 8.39
N VAL A 354 13.12 -12.64 7.47
CA VAL A 354 11.78 -12.03 7.32
C VAL A 354 11.31 -12.26 5.88
N PRO A 355 10.08 -12.74 5.66
CA PRO A 355 9.50 -12.83 4.32
C PRO A 355 9.28 -11.43 3.71
N GLY A 356 9.09 -11.37 2.40
CA GLY A 356 8.92 -10.14 1.61
C GLY A 356 7.49 -9.66 1.49
#